data_dc416f91a143dae0ce322a6fb6589534
#
_entry.id   dc416f91a143dae0ce322a6fb6589534
#
_cell.length_a   1.000
_cell.length_b   1.000
_cell.length_c   1.000
_cell.angle_alpha   90.00
_cell.angle_beta   90.00
_cell.angle_gamma   90.00
#
_symmetry.space_group_name_H-M   'P 1'
#
loop_
_entity.id
_entity.type
_entity.pdbx_description
1 polymer ?
#
loop_
_entity_poly.entity_id
_entity_poly.type
_entity_poly.pdbx_seq_one_letter_code
_entity_poly.pdbx_strand_id
1 'polypeptide(L)'
;MKYHQSIIILPVVLVSLLATAADGQTKQNRFQNTLTGADKCLDIINDGNNNRPTMAKCGNIPGQRWIISASKPNRKFYRLKTPFTGADKCLNVVDDGERNKLVMDKCDNVSGQRWSIVPSKENPGYSGYYLLKNELTGQDKCLDVIDDGRNNRLTIAECSQVSGQSWKINKAP
;
A
#
# COMPACT_ATOMS: atom_id res chain seq x y z
N MET A 1 -39.59 -72.15 12.61
CA MET A 1 -38.26 -71.51 12.84
C MET A 1 -38.35 -70.06 12.42
N LYS A 2 -38.35 -69.11 13.39
CA LYS A 2 -38.41 -67.69 13.13
C LYS A 2 -36.99 -67.12 13.27
N TYR A 3 -36.40 -66.62 12.20
CA TYR A 3 -35.12 -65.94 12.23
C TYR A 3 -35.32 -64.48 12.67
N HIS A 4 -34.74 -64.12 13.82
CA HIS A 4 -34.62 -62.72 14.22
C HIS A 4 -33.35 -62.13 13.57
N GLN A 5 -33.54 -61.18 12.69
CA GLN A 5 -32.44 -60.34 12.19
C GLN A 5 -32.19 -59.18 13.15
N SER A 6 -31.07 -59.16 13.78
CA SER A 6 -30.59 -58.00 14.58
C SER A 6 -29.96 -56.99 13.67
N ILE A 7 -30.59 -55.79 13.61
CA ILE A 7 -30.03 -54.64 12.88
C ILE A 7 -29.03 -53.94 13.80
N ILE A 8 -27.75 -53.99 13.40
CA ILE A 8 -26.69 -53.26 14.08
C ILE A 8 -26.65 -51.84 13.49
N ILE A 9 -27.09 -50.85 14.26
CA ILE A 9 -26.98 -49.44 13.90
C ILE A 9 -25.60 -48.97 14.37
N LEU A 10 -24.68 -48.74 13.42
CA LEU A 10 -23.40 -48.05 13.68
C LEU A 10 -23.67 -46.54 13.83
N PRO A 11 -23.12 -45.87 14.86
CA PRO A 11 -23.21 -44.43 14.96
C PRO A 11 -22.28 -43.78 13.91
N VAL A 12 -22.88 -42.98 13.04
CA VAL A 12 -22.11 -42.09 12.13
C VAL A 12 -21.55 -40.97 12.99
N VAL A 13 -20.24 -41.02 13.25
CA VAL A 13 -19.49 -39.91 13.87
C VAL A 13 -19.34 -38.84 12.80
N LEU A 14 -20.12 -37.78 12.89
CA LEU A 14 -19.93 -36.57 12.08
C LEU A 14 -18.71 -35.85 12.59
N VAL A 15 -17.55 -36.07 11.96
CA VAL A 15 -16.35 -35.25 12.20
C VAL A 15 -16.58 -33.91 11.51
N SER A 16 -17.03 -32.91 12.26
CA SER A 16 -17.04 -31.52 11.81
C SER A 16 -15.59 -31.04 11.64
N LEU A 17 -15.10 -31.03 10.41
CA LEU A 17 -13.89 -30.30 10.05
C LEU A 17 -14.16 -28.80 10.27
N LEU A 18 -13.77 -28.31 11.44
CA LEU A 18 -13.57 -26.88 11.65
C LEU A 18 -12.39 -26.46 10.78
N ALA A 19 -12.69 -25.99 9.56
CA ALA A 19 -11.75 -25.26 8.76
C ALA A 19 -11.42 -23.99 9.54
N THR A 20 -10.30 -23.99 10.26
CA THR A 20 -9.70 -22.77 10.78
C THR A 20 -9.32 -21.95 9.54
N ALA A 21 -10.13 -20.95 9.20
CA ALA A 21 -9.72 -19.92 8.27
C ALA A 21 -8.43 -19.34 8.83
N ALA A 22 -7.30 -19.64 8.18
CA ALA A 22 -6.06 -18.94 8.44
C ALA A 22 -6.35 -17.47 8.15
N ASP A 23 -6.42 -16.67 9.19
CA ASP A 23 -6.65 -15.24 9.13
C ASP A 23 -5.46 -14.62 8.39
N GLY A 24 -5.58 -14.56 7.06
CA GLY A 24 -4.60 -13.98 6.16
C GLY A 24 -4.61 -12.46 6.30
N GLN A 25 -4.28 -11.98 7.51
CA GLN A 25 -4.20 -10.55 7.79
C GLN A 25 -3.22 -9.93 6.78
N THR A 26 -3.75 -9.19 5.83
CA THR A 26 -2.95 -8.50 4.82
C THR A 26 -1.96 -7.59 5.52
N LYS A 27 -0.66 -7.82 5.27
CA LYS A 27 0.43 -7.04 5.87
C LYS A 27 0.22 -5.56 5.54
N GLN A 28 -0.01 -4.77 6.57
CA GLN A 28 -0.16 -3.32 6.44
C GLN A 28 1.16 -2.64 6.79
N ASN A 29 1.48 -1.60 6.01
CA ASN A 29 2.72 -0.86 6.12
C ASN A 29 2.42 0.62 6.34
N ARG A 30 3.40 1.33 6.91
CA ARG A 30 3.39 2.77 7.10
C ARG A 30 4.55 3.35 6.30
N PHE A 31 4.29 4.42 5.57
CA PHE A 31 5.33 5.17 4.86
C PHE A 31 5.65 6.44 5.62
N GLN A 32 6.89 6.64 6.00
CA GLN A 32 7.45 7.85 6.59
C GLN A 32 8.47 8.44 5.62
N ASN A 33 8.63 9.76 5.64
CA ASN A 33 9.55 10.44 4.74
C ASN A 33 10.63 11.16 5.54
N THR A 34 11.86 11.18 5.02
CA THR A 34 13.01 11.75 5.73
C THR A 34 12.87 13.26 5.93
N LEU A 35 12.34 14.00 4.94
CA LEU A 35 12.13 15.44 5.05
C LEU A 35 11.14 15.79 6.17
N THR A 36 10.09 14.98 6.32
CA THR A 36 9.02 15.25 7.29
C THR A 36 9.29 14.66 8.67
N GLY A 37 10.35 13.86 8.81
CA GLY A 37 10.69 13.18 10.05
C GLY A 37 9.80 11.97 10.37
N ALA A 38 10.01 11.40 11.56
CA ALA A 38 9.34 10.17 11.98
C ALA A 38 7.89 10.39 12.46
N ASP A 39 7.50 11.61 12.69
CA ASP A 39 6.19 11.99 13.22
C ASP A 39 5.11 12.22 12.13
N LYS A 40 5.51 12.28 10.86
CA LYS A 40 4.58 12.34 9.73
C LYS A 40 4.59 11.07 8.89
N CYS A 41 3.39 10.69 8.44
CA CYS A 41 3.13 9.49 7.64
C CYS A 41 2.34 9.85 6.38
N LEU A 42 2.55 9.08 5.32
CA LEU A 42 1.72 9.14 4.12
C LEU A 42 0.29 8.74 4.47
N ASP A 43 -0.63 9.64 4.20
CA ASP A 43 -2.04 9.56 4.61
C ASP A 43 -2.97 9.91 3.43
N ILE A 44 -4.23 9.57 3.55
CA ILE A 44 -5.30 10.02 2.64
C ILE A 44 -6.20 11.02 3.37
N ILE A 45 -6.38 12.19 2.76
CA ILE A 45 -7.23 13.24 3.30
C ILE A 45 -8.69 12.78 3.37
N ASN A 46 -9.29 12.92 4.56
CA ASN A 46 -10.72 12.73 4.77
C ASN A 46 -11.46 14.05 4.45
N ASP A 47 -11.65 14.34 3.17
CA ASP A 47 -12.27 15.55 2.63
C ASP A 47 -13.64 15.29 1.96
N GLY A 48 -14.26 14.15 2.27
CA GLY A 48 -15.51 13.70 1.65
C GLY A 48 -15.29 12.94 0.33
N ASN A 49 -14.19 13.20 -0.38
CA ASN A 49 -13.81 12.47 -1.59
C ASN A 49 -12.82 11.33 -1.29
N ASN A 50 -12.05 11.44 -0.20
CA ASN A 50 -11.10 10.43 0.28
C ASN A 50 -10.12 9.96 -0.81
N ASN A 51 -9.63 10.86 -1.63
CA ASN A 51 -8.84 10.49 -2.80
C ASN A 51 -7.49 11.18 -2.93
N ARG A 52 -7.15 12.12 -2.06
CA ARG A 52 -5.90 12.89 -2.14
C ARG A 52 -4.89 12.45 -1.09
N PRO A 53 -3.68 11.98 -1.49
CA PRO A 53 -2.62 11.69 -0.54
C PRO A 53 -1.98 12.97 0.00
N THR A 54 -1.50 12.88 1.25
CA THR A 54 -0.81 13.96 1.97
C THR A 54 0.18 13.38 2.98
N MET A 55 1.04 14.23 3.55
CA MET A 55 1.78 13.90 4.78
C MET A 55 1.04 14.48 5.99
N ALA A 56 0.69 13.63 6.96
CA ALA A 56 0.00 14.02 8.18
C ALA A 56 0.67 13.41 9.42
N LYS A 57 0.37 13.93 10.61
CA LYS A 57 0.87 13.35 11.86
C LYS A 57 0.54 11.86 11.92
N CYS A 58 1.53 11.04 12.26
CA CYS A 58 1.35 9.60 12.35
C CYS A 58 0.33 9.24 13.44
N GLY A 59 -0.63 8.40 13.07
CA GLY A 59 -1.67 7.86 13.94
C GLY A 59 -2.00 6.41 13.58
N ASN A 60 -2.79 5.74 14.40
CA ASN A 60 -3.30 4.41 14.08
C ASN A 60 -4.63 4.51 13.33
N ILE A 61 -4.61 5.14 12.16
CA ILE A 61 -5.78 5.43 11.32
C ILE A 61 -5.72 4.70 9.99
N PRO A 62 -6.86 4.32 9.40
CA PRO A 62 -6.90 3.52 8.17
C PRO A 62 -6.21 4.16 6.97
N GLY A 63 -6.22 5.50 6.85
CA GLY A 63 -5.58 6.24 5.75
C GLY A 63 -4.06 6.12 5.71
N GLN A 64 -3.44 5.76 6.85
CA GLN A 64 -1.99 5.59 6.97
C GLN A 64 -1.53 4.14 6.97
N ARG A 65 -2.46 3.19 6.85
CA ARG A 65 -2.18 1.76 6.74
C ARG A 65 -2.19 1.34 5.27
N TRP A 66 -1.01 1.11 4.72
CA TRP A 66 -0.85 0.82 3.30
C TRP A 66 -0.66 -0.67 3.05
N ILE A 67 -1.41 -1.19 2.12
CA ILE A 67 -1.30 -2.55 1.60
C ILE A 67 -0.47 -2.48 0.31
N ILE A 68 0.66 -3.16 0.30
CA ILE A 68 1.54 -3.29 -0.85
C ILE A 68 1.26 -4.66 -1.49
N SER A 69 0.69 -4.67 -2.68
CA SER A 69 0.36 -5.90 -3.40
C SER A 69 1.03 -5.93 -4.77
N ALA A 70 1.54 -7.10 -5.18
CA ALA A 70 2.14 -7.25 -6.50
C ALA A 70 1.12 -6.94 -7.60
N SER A 71 1.54 -6.15 -8.60
CA SER A 71 0.73 -5.85 -9.78
C SER A 71 0.78 -7.02 -10.75
N LYS A 72 -0.38 -7.42 -11.28
CA LYS A 72 -0.46 -8.41 -12.34
C LYS A 72 -0.59 -7.69 -13.70
N PRO A 73 -0.01 -8.21 -14.78
CA PRO A 73 0.81 -9.43 -14.91
C PRO A 73 2.26 -9.25 -14.47
N ASN A 74 2.74 -8.01 -14.32
CA ASN A 74 4.16 -7.72 -14.06
C ASN A 74 4.44 -7.57 -12.56
N ARG A 75 5.02 -8.61 -11.94
CA ARG A 75 5.37 -8.63 -10.51
C ARG A 75 6.53 -7.69 -10.11
N LYS A 76 7.15 -6.99 -11.06
CA LYS A 76 8.15 -5.95 -10.76
C LYS A 76 7.52 -4.69 -10.18
N PHE A 77 6.20 -4.53 -10.38
CA PHE A 77 5.45 -3.40 -9.86
C PHE A 77 4.49 -3.81 -8.75
N TYR A 78 4.15 -2.83 -7.94
CA TYR A 78 3.22 -2.94 -6.82
C TYR A 78 2.04 -1.98 -6.99
N ARG A 79 0.90 -2.37 -6.44
CA ARG A 79 -0.22 -1.47 -6.17
C ARG A 79 -0.22 -1.08 -4.71
N LEU A 80 -0.47 0.20 -4.45
CA LEU A 80 -0.54 0.77 -3.11
C LEU A 80 -2.00 1.11 -2.81
N LYS A 81 -2.54 0.53 -1.72
CA LYS A 81 -3.94 0.67 -1.31
C LYS A 81 -4.02 1.02 0.16
N THR A 82 -5.15 1.60 0.60
CA THR A 82 -5.46 1.78 2.02
C THR A 82 -6.84 1.21 2.37
N PRO A 83 -7.05 0.70 3.58
CA PRO A 83 -8.40 0.31 4.04
C PRO A 83 -9.39 1.48 4.06
N PHE A 84 -8.88 2.71 4.21
CA PHE A 84 -9.71 3.92 4.29
C PHE A 84 -10.48 4.20 2.99
N THR A 85 -9.83 3.98 1.84
CA THR A 85 -10.45 4.23 0.54
C THR A 85 -11.18 3.00 -0.03
N GLY A 86 -11.05 1.86 0.64
CA GLY A 86 -11.60 0.58 0.18
C GLY A 86 -10.60 -0.24 -0.64
N ALA A 87 -10.95 -1.52 -0.83
CA ALA A 87 -10.09 -2.49 -1.50
C ALA A 87 -9.99 -2.28 -3.03
N ASP A 88 -10.91 -1.53 -3.59
CA ASP A 88 -11.05 -1.25 -5.02
C ASP A 88 -10.32 0.01 -5.48
N LYS A 89 -9.71 0.80 -4.56
CA LYS A 89 -8.92 1.99 -4.91
C LYS A 89 -7.43 1.77 -4.73
N CYS A 90 -6.65 2.33 -5.68
CA CYS A 90 -5.20 2.27 -5.77
C CYS A 90 -4.61 3.68 -5.86
N LEU A 91 -3.43 3.90 -5.28
CA LEU A 91 -2.69 5.14 -5.49
C LEU A 91 -2.30 5.25 -6.96
N ASN A 92 -2.75 6.31 -7.60
CA ASN A 92 -2.62 6.58 -9.02
C ASN A 92 -1.88 7.90 -9.26
N VAL A 93 -1.01 7.90 -10.26
CA VAL A 93 -0.50 9.12 -10.90
C VAL A 93 -1.34 9.37 -12.14
N VAL A 94 -2.00 10.51 -12.19
CA VAL A 94 -2.76 10.96 -13.36
C VAL A 94 -1.93 12.01 -14.06
N ASP A 95 -1.65 11.77 -15.34
CA ASP A 95 -1.04 12.78 -16.20
C ASP A 95 -2.10 13.83 -16.56
N ASP A 96 -1.96 15.00 -15.98
CA ASP A 96 -2.85 16.16 -16.23
C ASP A 96 -2.21 17.18 -17.20
N GLY A 97 -1.12 16.80 -17.86
CA GLY A 97 -0.36 17.65 -18.78
C GLY A 97 0.52 18.68 -18.09
N GLU A 98 0.43 18.82 -16.76
CA GLU A 98 1.19 19.84 -16.02
C GLU A 98 2.05 19.26 -14.88
N ARG A 99 1.43 18.55 -13.91
CA ARG A 99 2.06 18.24 -12.62
C ARG A 99 1.96 16.79 -12.16
N ASN A 100 1.41 15.88 -12.95
CA ASN A 100 1.25 14.48 -12.56
C ASN A 100 0.53 14.35 -11.21
N LYS A 101 -0.75 14.63 -11.18
CA LYS A 101 -1.59 14.61 -9.98
C LYS A 101 -1.63 13.23 -9.32
N LEU A 102 -1.47 13.20 -8.00
CA LEU A 102 -1.60 12.00 -7.18
C LEU A 102 -3.01 11.89 -6.61
N VAL A 103 -3.67 10.75 -6.81
CA VAL A 103 -5.03 10.48 -6.32
C VAL A 103 -5.19 9.00 -5.94
N MET A 104 -6.18 8.70 -5.10
CA MET A 104 -6.72 7.34 -4.98
C MET A 104 -7.83 7.17 -6.01
N ASP A 105 -7.68 6.22 -6.92
CA ASP A 105 -8.63 5.96 -7.99
C ASP A 105 -8.99 4.48 -8.07
N LYS A 106 -10.08 4.14 -8.78
CA LYS A 106 -10.46 2.75 -9.01
C LYS A 106 -9.25 1.96 -9.53
N CYS A 107 -8.99 0.82 -8.91
CA CYS A 107 -7.88 -0.04 -9.33
C CYS A 107 -8.13 -0.56 -10.76
N ASP A 108 -7.20 -0.27 -11.66
CA ASP A 108 -7.22 -0.72 -13.05
C ASP A 108 -5.81 -1.12 -13.50
N ASN A 109 -5.68 -1.64 -14.72
CA ASN A 109 -4.40 -2.05 -15.27
C ASN A 109 -3.70 -0.91 -16.04
N VAL A 110 -3.60 0.26 -15.39
CA VAL A 110 -2.96 1.47 -15.94
C VAL A 110 -1.57 1.69 -15.35
N SER A 111 -0.68 2.30 -16.12
CA SER A 111 0.71 2.58 -15.69
C SER A 111 0.80 3.48 -14.47
N GLY A 112 -0.12 4.45 -14.32
CA GLY A 112 -0.16 5.35 -13.17
C GLY A 112 -0.39 4.67 -11.82
N GLN A 113 -0.89 3.42 -11.80
CA GLN A 113 -1.10 2.62 -10.58
C GLN A 113 0.00 1.59 -10.33
N ARG A 114 1.03 1.54 -11.18
CA ARG A 114 2.14 0.60 -11.06
C ARG A 114 3.37 1.30 -10.48
N TRP A 115 3.72 0.91 -9.26
CA TRP A 115 4.80 1.50 -8.47
C TRP A 115 5.95 0.52 -8.32
N SER A 116 7.17 0.98 -8.52
CA SER A 116 8.38 0.27 -8.11
C SER A 116 8.92 0.84 -6.80
N ILE A 117 9.33 -0.04 -5.91
CA ILE A 117 9.92 0.27 -4.60
C ILE A 117 11.37 -0.15 -4.68
N VAL A 118 12.27 0.81 -4.81
CA VAL A 118 13.69 0.58 -5.08
C VAL A 118 14.51 1.01 -3.85
N PRO A 119 15.41 0.15 -3.32
CA PRO A 119 16.29 0.57 -2.24
C PRO A 119 17.09 1.81 -2.63
N SER A 120 17.18 2.78 -1.74
CA SER A 120 18.08 3.93 -1.89
C SER A 120 19.51 3.49 -1.64
N LYS A 121 20.28 3.25 -2.71
CA LYS A 121 21.62 2.68 -2.63
C LYS A 121 22.72 3.72 -2.43
N GLU A 122 22.46 4.99 -2.72
CA GLU A 122 23.49 5.98 -2.99
C GLU A 122 23.86 6.82 -1.78
N ASN A 123 23.14 6.69 -0.67
CA ASN A 123 23.51 7.39 0.56
C ASN A 123 23.64 6.40 1.73
N PRO A 124 24.87 6.17 2.25
CA PRO A 124 25.08 5.27 3.39
C PRO A 124 24.25 5.63 4.63
N GLY A 125 23.89 6.92 4.77
CA GLY A 125 23.00 7.38 5.85
C GLY A 125 21.53 6.99 5.68
N TYR A 126 21.12 6.49 4.51
CA TYR A 126 19.74 6.09 4.20
C TYR A 126 19.58 4.58 3.99
N SER A 127 20.43 3.77 4.62
CA SER A 127 20.23 2.33 4.65
C SER A 127 18.82 1.98 5.20
N GLY A 128 18.07 1.16 4.46
CA GLY A 128 16.68 0.82 4.80
C GLY A 128 15.64 1.83 4.31
N TYR A 129 16.04 2.81 3.50
CA TYR A 129 15.13 3.72 2.80
C TYR A 129 14.94 3.31 1.35
N TYR A 130 13.84 3.78 0.77
CA TYR A 130 13.38 3.41 -0.57
C TYR A 130 13.03 4.66 -1.39
N LEU A 131 13.23 4.57 -2.69
CA LEU A 131 12.64 5.45 -3.69
C LEU A 131 11.34 4.81 -4.20
N LEU A 132 10.29 5.61 -4.32
CA LEU A 132 9.01 5.18 -4.91
C LEU A 132 8.91 5.78 -6.31
N LYS A 133 8.94 4.94 -7.33
CA LYS A 133 8.88 5.35 -8.74
C LYS A 133 7.61 4.84 -9.38
N ASN A 134 7.09 5.58 -10.35
CA ASN A 134 5.86 5.22 -11.03
C ASN A 134 6.12 4.88 -12.50
N GLU A 135 5.45 3.85 -13.03
CA GLU A 135 5.66 3.41 -14.41
C GLU A 135 5.22 4.45 -15.43
N LEU A 136 4.15 5.22 -15.16
CA LEU A 136 3.67 6.26 -16.07
C LEU A 136 4.72 7.36 -16.27
N THR A 137 5.38 7.78 -15.18
CA THR A 137 6.32 8.90 -15.21
C THR A 137 7.76 8.50 -15.52
N GLY A 138 8.03 7.19 -15.60
CA GLY A 138 9.38 6.66 -15.92
C GLY A 138 10.22 6.38 -14.68
N GLN A 139 11.42 5.84 -14.92
CA GLN A 139 12.32 5.37 -13.85
C GLN A 139 13.22 6.47 -13.28
N ASP A 140 13.27 7.61 -13.90
CA ASP A 140 14.02 8.82 -13.50
C ASP A 140 13.20 9.79 -12.66
N LYS A 141 11.92 9.49 -12.43
CA LYS A 141 11.07 10.29 -11.54
C LYS A 141 10.64 9.51 -10.29
N CYS A 142 10.59 10.22 -9.16
CA CYS A 142 10.33 9.70 -7.83
C CYS A 142 9.19 10.44 -7.14
N LEU A 143 8.45 9.74 -6.28
CA LEU A 143 7.51 10.36 -5.35
C LEU A 143 8.28 11.21 -4.36
N ASP A 144 7.93 12.47 -4.27
CA ASP A 144 8.60 13.50 -3.50
C ASP A 144 7.65 14.25 -2.57
N VAL A 145 8.14 14.72 -1.44
CA VAL A 145 7.46 15.65 -0.54
C VAL A 145 7.95 17.05 -0.83
N ILE A 146 7.03 17.96 -1.16
CA ILE A 146 7.37 19.36 -1.47
C ILE A 146 7.88 20.06 -0.20
N ASP A 147 9.10 20.57 -0.26
CA ASP A 147 9.71 21.39 0.79
C ASP A 147 9.19 22.84 0.69
N ASP A 148 8.05 23.08 1.31
CA ASP A 148 7.36 24.39 1.32
C ASP A 148 7.14 24.93 2.75
N GLY A 149 7.91 24.43 3.72
CA GLY A 149 7.78 24.76 5.14
C GLY A 149 6.61 24.07 5.85
N ARG A 150 5.59 23.59 5.13
CA ARG A 150 4.51 22.75 5.67
C ARG A 150 4.82 21.26 5.50
N ASN A 151 5.52 20.93 4.42
CA ASN A 151 6.00 19.59 4.09
C ASN A 151 4.88 18.54 4.17
N ASN A 152 3.75 18.83 3.57
CA ASN A 152 2.58 17.95 3.55
C ASN A 152 2.05 17.64 2.15
N ARG A 153 2.55 18.33 1.12
CA ARG A 153 2.16 18.10 -0.27
C ARG A 153 3.12 17.14 -0.96
N LEU A 154 2.59 16.36 -1.87
CA LEU A 154 3.32 15.37 -2.66
C LEU A 154 3.38 15.78 -4.13
N THR A 155 4.45 15.37 -4.79
CA THR A 155 4.66 15.55 -6.22
C THR A 155 5.42 14.36 -6.80
N ILE A 156 5.54 14.31 -8.12
CA ILE A 156 6.48 13.46 -8.83
C ILE A 156 7.55 14.39 -9.43
N ALA A 157 8.79 14.19 -9.02
CA ALA A 157 9.94 14.99 -9.44
C ALA A 157 11.06 14.11 -9.98
N GLU A 158 12.05 14.70 -10.65
CA GLU A 158 13.26 13.96 -11.03
C GLU A 158 13.92 13.33 -9.80
N CYS A 159 14.32 12.06 -9.92
CA CYS A 159 14.98 11.38 -8.83
C CYS A 159 16.32 12.05 -8.53
N SER A 160 16.46 12.46 -7.29
CA SER A 160 17.69 13.02 -6.71
C SER A 160 17.86 12.45 -5.30
N GLN A 161 18.99 12.68 -4.69
CA GLN A 161 19.29 12.15 -3.36
C GLN A 161 18.78 13.08 -2.25
N VAL A 162 17.59 13.67 -2.43
CA VAL A 162 17.00 14.60 -1.46
C VAL A 162 16.14 13.87 -0.43
N SER A 163 16.01 14.47 0.74
CA SER A 163 15.24 13.93 1.86
C SER A 163 13.76 13.72 1.52
N GLY A 164 13.17 14.57 0.68
CA GLY A 164 11.77 14.47 0.23
C GLY A 164 11.45 13.21 -0.57
N GLN A 165 12.46 12.56 -1.16
CA GLN A 165 12.30 11.33 -1.94
C GLN A 165 12.69 10.06 -1.19
N SER A 166 13.18 10.19 0.05
CA SER A 166 13.65 9.07 0.87
C SER A 166 12.53 8.56 1.78
N TRP A 167 12.04 7.36 1.50
CA TRP A 167 10.89 6.76 2.17
C TRP A 167 11.28 5.57 3.04
N LYS A 168 10.88 5.59 4.30
CA LYS A 168 10.97 4.44 5.21
C LYS A 168 9.65 3.69 5.22
N ILE A 169 9.73 2.36 5.05
CA ILE A 169 8.56 1.49 5.03
C ILE A 169 8.61 0.59 6.26
N ASN A 170 7.73 0.83 7.20
CA ASN A 170 7.62 0.09 8.45
C ASN A 170 6.31 -0.71 8.49
N LYS A 171 6.25 -1.76 9.32
CA LYS A 171 4.98 -2.42 9.65
C LYS A 171 4.06 -1.39 10.33
N ALA A 172 2.80 -1.29 9.89
CA ALA A 172 1.80 -0.50 10.60
C ALA A 172 1.43 -1.16 11.95
N PRO A 173 1.12 -0.36 12.98
CA PRO A 173 0.69 -0.88 14.28
C PRO A 173 -0.65 -1.59 14.21
#